data_4ad497b182887920db07a48951df2b65
#
_entry.id   4ad497b182887920db07a48951df2b65
#
_cell.length_a   1.000
_cell.length_b   1.000
_cell.length_c   1.000
_cell.angle_alpha   90.00
_cell.angle_beta   90.00
_cell.angle_gamma   90.00
#
_symmetry.space_group_name_H-M   'P 1'
#
loop_
_entity.id
_entity.type
_entity.pdbx_description
1 polymer ?
#
loop_
_entity_poly.entity_id
_entity_poly.type
_entity_poly.pdbx_seq_one_letter_code
_entity_poly.pdbx_strand_id
1 'polypeptide(L)'
;DLPIILQTRTGSDDEPRLFFVDVGPIRRQVTRAVWENIEGIEGAGMPGPVIPSPTWSSWQTVLGGSVLSPGPNRFIQFRLQLLNPGTSVGELVFEYATRPIADKLVAEIDPREAEAGEEAAFRLALEMRAVREDYRTDTGFRFFDVTTAAEITGVDSVLVDDVPVIFTQQVTDTGFHLDLWRRVVLDGSFVQVYFRGRVFTDASRFDVRLTDRRFSPDGSFEEVSQFAIEGDADPLTIGGELEVRLTEGQNTPVIGDAVPVTMVMTPNGDGVNDVFTLPFTLFKLTREAPVFVEIFSLAGAPVRRGFSQSSSGRHVRVWDGTRASGARVEPGVYLYRVRVEADAGEVARVGIVSVVY
;
A
#
# COMPACT_ATOMS: atom_id res chain seq x y z
N ASP A 1 -9.47 9.17 -11.49
CA ASP A 1 -8.82 7.90 -11.93
C ASP A 1 -8.46 8.03 -13.40
N LEU A 2 -7.19 7.80 -13.75
CA LEU A 2 -6.77 7.71 -15.13
C LEU A 2 -7.42 6.46 -15.74
N PRO A 3 -8.02 6.55 -16.95
CA PRO A 3 -8.65 5.40 -17.60
C PRO A 3 -7.61 4.42 -18.19
N ILE A 4 -6.50 4.23 -17.47
CA ILE A 4 -5.33 3.46 -17.91
C ILE A 4 -4.79 2.65 -16.72
N ILE A 5 -4.56 1.37 -16.93
CA ILE A 5 -3.78 0.54 -16.01
C ILE A 5 -2.41 0.30 -16.64
N LEU A 6 -1.37 0.76 -15.99
CA LEU A 6 0.02 0.46 -16.33
C LEU A 6 0.52 -0.68 -15.45
N GLN A 7 1.07 -1.70 -16.08
CA GLN A 7 1.70 -2.82 -15.39
C GLN A 7 3.12 -3.02 -15.92
N THR A 8 4.00 -3.46 -15.04
CA THR A 8 5.38 -3.81 -15.37
C THR A 8 5.71 -5.20 -14.88
N ARG A 9 6.73 -5.81 -15.46
CA ARG A 9 7.45 -6.98 -14.94
C ARG A 9 8.89 -6.92 -15.38
N THR A 10 9.75 -7.58 -14.64
CA THR A 10 11.21 -7.58 -14.88
C THR A 10 11.73 -9.00 -15.03
N GLY A 11 12.86 -9.14 -15.70
CA GLY A 11 13.50 -10.44 -15.94
C GLY A 11 15.01 -10.34 -16.13
N SER A 12 15.69 -11.43 -15.86
CA SER A 12 17.16 -11.55 -16.01
C SER A 12 17.62 -11.79 -17.45
N ASP A 13 16.72 -12.25 -18.34
CA ASP A 13 16.98 -12.54 -19.75
C ASP A 13 15.89 -11.93 -20.66
N ASP A 14 16.05 -12.04 -21.97
CA ASP A 14 15.14 -11.51 -22.99
C ASP A 14 14.00 -12.46 -23.37
N GLU A 15 13.86 -13.60 -22.69
CA GLU A 15 12.85 -14.61 -22.97
C GLU A 15 11.72 -14.64 -21.91
N PRO A 16 10.74 -13.71 -21.96
CA PRO A 16 9.67 -13.63 -20.96
C PRO A 16 8.65 -14.77 -21.04
N ARG A 17 8.75 -15.62 -22.07
CA ARG A 17 7.88 -16.78 -22.29
C ARG A 17 8.70 -17.95 -22.81
N LEU A 18 8.39 -19.14 -22.32
CA LEU A 18 8.93 -20.39 -22.82
C LEU A 18 7.92 -21.05 -23.77
N PHE A 19 8.40 -21.47 -24.92
CA PHE A 19 7.62 -22.09 -25.97
C PHE A 19 7.92 -23.58 -26.04
N PHE A 20 6.90 -24.40 -26.13
CA PHE A 20 7.04 -25.86 -26.17
C PHE A 20 6.35 -26.43 -27.41
N VAL A 21 6.89 -27.55 -27.88
CA VAL A 21 6.26 -28.36 -28.89
C VAL A 21 6.06 -29.78 -28.36
N ASP A 22 4.96 -30.42 -28.74
CA ASP A 22 4.65 -31.79 -28.39
C ASP A 22 4.96 -32.70 -29.57
N VAL A 23 5.96 -33.59 -29.40
CA VAL A 23 6.39 -34.60 -30.39
C VAL A 23 5.99 -35.96 -29.86
N GLY A 24 4.79 -36.43 -30.20
CA GLY A 24 4.20 -37.60 -29.58
C GLY A 24 4.03 -37.42 -28.07
N PRO A 25 4.55 -38.31 -27.21
CA PRO A 25 4.45 -38.17 -25.77
C PRO A 25 5.50 -37.22 -25.15
N ILE A 26 6.40 -36.64 -25.95
CA ILE A 26 7.52 -35.85 -25.47
C ILE A 26 7.25 -34.39 -25.68
N ARG A 27 7.33 -33.58 -24.59
CA ARG A 27 7.32 -32.12 -24.65
C ARG A 27 8.73 -31.60 -24.70
N ARG A 28 9.00 -30.72 -25.69
CA ARG A 28 10.31 -30.12 -25.90
C ARG A 28 10.23 -28.60 -25.96
N GLN A 29 11.12 -27.93 -25.24
CA GLN A 29 11.27 -26.48 -25.34
C GLN A 29 11.94 -26.12 -26.66
N VAL A 30 11.42 -25.08 -27.32
CA VAL A 30 11.91 -24.54 -28.58
C VAL A 30 11.96 -23.03 -28.55
N THR A 31 12.60 -22.41 -29.53
CA THR A 31 12.55 -20.95 -29.69
C THR A 31 11.17 -20.50 -30.20
N ARG A 32 10.83 -19.25 -29.97
CA ARG A 32 9.60 -18.62 -30.49
C ARG A 32 9.48 -18.81 -32.02
N ALA A 33 10.57 -18.58 -32.74
CA ALA A 33 10.59 -18.70 -34.21
C ALA A 33 10.26 -20.14 -34.69
N VAL A 34 10.75 -21.16 -34.00
CA VAL A 34 10.39 -22.57 -34.29
C VAL A 34 8.92 -22.83 -33.98
N TRP A 35 8.44 -22.34 -32.84
CA TRP A 35 7.05 -22.53 -32.41
C TRP A 35 6.04 -21.89 -33.36
N GLU A 36 6.31 -20.66 -33.84
CA GLU A 36 5.44 -19.93 -34.78
C GLU A 36 5.42 -20.53 -36.18
N ASN A 37 6.46 -21.27 -36.58
CA ASN A 37 6.59 -21.85 -37.92
C ASN A 37 6.51 -23.39 -37.92
N ILE A 38 6.04 -23.99 -36.82
CA ILE A 38 6.11 -25.45 -36.65
C ILE A 38 5.30 -26.21 -37.70
N GLU A 39 4.17 -25.67 -38.15
CA GLU A 39 3.32 -26.28 -39.17
C GLU A 39 4.03 -26.46 -40.53
N GLY A 40 5.09 -25.71 -40.80
CA GLY A 40 5.91 -25.82 -41.99
C GLY A 40 7.10 -26.78 -41.87
N ILE A 41 7.31 -27.40 -40.68
CA ILE A 41 8.49 -28.27 -40.42
C ILE A 41 8.03 -29.71 -40.28
N GLU A 42 8.34 -30.53 -41.25
CA GLU A 42 8.00 -31.97 -41.26
C GLU A 42 8.63 -32.70 -40.06
N GLY A 43 7.82 -33.41 -39.27
CA GLY A 43 8.26 -34.14 -38.08
C GLY A 43 8.52 -33.29 -36.84
N ALA A 44 8.26 -32.00 -36.86
CA ALA A 44 8.51 -31.10 -35.71
C ALA A 44 7.49 -31.21 -34.57
N GLY A 45 6.36 -31.93 -34.76
CA GLY A 45 5.32 -32.11 -33.77
C GLY A 45 4.19 -31.06 -33.88
N MET A 46 3.45 -30.84 -32.81
CA MET A 46 2.36 -29.87 -32.74
C MET A 46 2.73 -28.70 -31.79
N PRO A 47 2.17 -27.49 -32.02
CA PRO A 47 2.34 -26.39 -31.09
C PRO A 47 1.86 -26.81 -29.69
N GLY A 48 2.78 -26.78 -28.73
CA GLY A 48 2.50 -27.02 -27.31
C GLY A 48 2.24 -25.72 -26.55
N PRO A 49 2.15 -25.76 -25.22
CA PRO A 49 1.85 -24.60 -24.41
C PRO A 49 2.94 -23.53 -24.44
N VAL A 50 2.51 -22.28 -24.29
CA VAL A 50 3.39 -21.16 -24.03
C VAL A 50 3.19 -20.76 -22.57
N ILE A 51 4.26 -20.86 -21.76
CA ILE A 51 4.19 -20.55 -20.33
C ILE A 51 5.08 -19.36 -19.97
N PRO A 52 4.77 -18.62 -18.88
CA PRO A 52 5.67 -17.60 -18.38
C PRO A 52 7.04 -18.16 -18.04
N SER A 53 8.12 -17.45 -18.36
CA SER A 53 9.47 -17.83 -17.97
C SER A 53 9.65 -17.67 -16.46
N PRO A 54 10.25 -18.63 -15.74
CA PRO A 54 10.54 -18.51 -14.31
C PRO A 54 11.61 -17.45 -14.00
N THR A 55 12.34 -16.98 -15.00
CA THR A 55 13.33 -15.90 -14.88
C THR A 55 12.70 -14.50 -14.91
N TRP A 56 11.38 -14.43 -15.13
CA TRP A 56 10.61 -13.21 -15.14
C TRP A 56 9.62 -13.15 -13.97
N SER A 57 9.50 -11.97 -13.36
CA SER A 57 8.50 -11.72 -12.33
C SER A 57 7.07 -11.77 -12.90
N SER A 58 6.09 -11.91 -12.01
CA SER A 58 4.69 -11.64 -12.34
C SER A 58 4.48 -10.17 -12.68
N TRP A 59 3.34 -9.86 -13.33
CA TRP A 59 2.94 -8.49 -13.64
C TRP A 59 2.55 -7.76 -12.35
N GLN A 60 3.16 -6.58 -12.12
CA GLN A 60 2.86 -5.67 -11.02
C GLN A 60 2.22 -4.41 -11.55
N THR A 61 1.17 -3.91 -10.89
CA THR A 61 0.54 -2.64 -11.25
C THR A 61 1.40 -1.49 -10.72
N VAL A 62 1.63 -0.49 -11.58
CA VAL A 62 2.33 0.74 -11.19
C VAL A 62 1.38 1.59 -10.35
N LEU A 63 1.77 1.93 -9.13
CA LEU A 63 0.99 2.72 -8.19
C LEU A 63 1.72 4.04 -7.90
N GLY A 64 1.00 5.16 -8.03
CA GLY A 64 1.58 6.48 -7.75
C GLY A 64 2.83 6.82 -8.57
N GLY A 65 2.98 6.23 -9.78
CA GLY A 65 4.17 6.39 -10.61
C GLY A 65 5.34 5.47 -10.21
N SER A 66 5.22 4.67 -9.15
CA SER A 66 6.29 3.76 -8.71
C SER A 66 6.19 2.40 -9.40
N VAL A 67 7.32 1.92 -9.92
CA VAL A 67 7.48 0.58 -10.48
C VAL A 67 7.80 -0.40 -9.35
N LEU A 68 6.87 -1.31 -9.06
CA LEU A 68 7.00 -2.29 -7.97
C LEU A 68 7.60 -3.63 -8.43
N SER A 69 7.90 -3.79 -9.72
CA SER A 69 8.54 -4.99 -10.24
C SER A 69 9.93 -5.17 -9.65
N PRO A 70 10.32 -6.42 -9.27
CA PRO A 70 11.59 -6.67 -8.58
C PRO A 70 12.81 -6.19 -9.38
N GLY A 71 13.77 -5.60 -8.69
CA GLY A 71 15.10 -5.26 -9.22
C GLY A 71 16.21 -5.79 -8.30
N PRO A 72 17.46 -5.80 -8.77
CA PRO A 72 17.92 -5.38 -10.10
C PRO A 72 17.67 -6.46 -11.18
N ASN A 73 17.19 -6.05 -12.32
CA ASN A 73 16.99 -6.93 -13.47
C ASN A 73 17.43 -6.24 -14.77
N ARG A 74 17.87 -7.03 -15.74
CA ARG A 74 18.38 -6.51 -17.00
C ARG A 74 17.30 -6.06 -17.97
N PHE A 75 16.10 -6.64 -17.86
CA PHE A 75 15.00 -6.41 -18.78
C PHE A 75 13.75 -6.00 -18.02
N ILE A 76 12.98 -5.10 -18.61
CA ILE A 76 11.66 -4.69 -18.15
C ILE A 76 10.67 -4.75 -19.29
N GLN A 77 9.45 -5.18 -19.00
CA GLN A 77 8.31 -5.10 -19.93
C GLN A 77 7.21 -4.23 -19.34
N PHE A 78 6.56 -3.48 -20.20
CA PHE A 78 5.42 -2.63 -19.90
C PHE A 78 4.16 -3.20 -20.55
N ARG A 79 3.03 -3.10 -19.84
CA ARG A 79 1.70 -3.42 -20.37
C ARG A 79 0.76 -2.29 -19.98
N LEU A 80 0.12 -1.69 -20.99
CA LEU A 80 -0.91 -0.67 -20.84
C LEU A 80 -2.27 -1.28 -21.16
N GLN A 81 -3.22 -1.10 -20.26
CA GLN A 81 -4.62 -1.42 -20.50
C GLN A 81 -5.41 -0.11 -20.53
N LEU A 82 -5.97 0.21 -21.68
CA LEU A 82 -6.83 1.38 -21.88
C LEU A 82 -8.27 0.96 -21.56
N LEU A 83 -8.86 1.59 -20.54
CA LEU A 83 -10.17 1.18 -20.01
C LEU A 83 -11.33 1.80 -20.79
N ASN A 84 -11.10 2.93 -21.47
CA ASN A 84 -12.13 3.64 -22.24
C ASN A 84 -11.77 3.74 -23.71
N PRO A 85 -12.74 3.57 -24.63
CA PRO A 85 -12.53 3.87 -26.06
C PRO A 85 -12.09 5.33 -26.25
N GLY A 86 -11.11 5.56 -27.13
CA GLY A 86 -10.59 6.90 -27.42
C GLY A 86 -9.50 7.39 -26.45
N THR A 87 -9.18 6.63 -25.41
CA THR A 87 -8.01 6.93 -24.58
C THR A 87 -6.72 6.72 -25.39
N SER A 88 -5.80 7.68 -25.32
CA SER A 88 -4.47 7.58 -25.92
C SER A 88 -3.39 7.97 -24.91
N VAL A 89 -2.21 7.41 -25.07
CA VAL A 89 -1.01 7.75 -24.29
C VAL A 89 -0.03 8.43 -25.22
N GLY A 90 0.32 9.68 -24.93
CA GLY A 90 1.26 10.46 -25.75
C GLY A 90 2.71 10.07 -25.49
N GLU A 91 3.05 9.84 -24.22
CA GLU A 91 4.42 9.54 -23.81
C GLU A 91 4.39 8.67 -22.54
N LEU A 92 5.38 7.78 -22.42
CA LEU A 92 5.68 7.03 -21.22
C LEU A 92 7.15 7.25 -20.89
N VAL A 93 7.41 7.95 -19.80
CA VAL A 93 8.77 8.20 -19.30
C VAL A 93 9.07 7.20 -18.19
N PHE A 94 10.22 6.59 -18.26
CA PHE A 94 10.70 5.62 -17.28
C PHE A 94 12.08 6.03 -16.77
N GLU A 95 12.19 6.26 -15.47
CA GLU A 95 13.47 6.53 -14.80
C GLU A 95 14.02 5.24 -14.20
N TYR A 96 15.31 5.00 -14.33
CA TYR A 96 15.97 3.82 -13.79
C TYR A 96 17.39 4.14 -13.33
N ALA A 97 17.84 3.43 -12.28
CA ALA A 97 19.22 3.48 -11.83
C ALA A 97 20.00 2.29 -12.40
N THR A 98 21.18 2.56 -12.92
CA THR A 98 22.08 1.51 -13.45
C THR A 98 22.90 0.83 -12.36
N ARG A 99 22.96 1.42 -11.16
CA ARG A 99 23.71 0.93 -10.01
C ARG A 99 22.74 0.54 -8.89
N PRO A 100 22.50 -0.75 -8.65
CA PRO A 100 21.61 -1.18 -7.59
C PRO A 100 22.20 -0.89 -6.20
N ILE A 101 21.33 -0.81 -5.20
CA ILE A 101 21.72 -0.73 -3.78
C ILE A 101 22.34 -2.05 -3.34
N ALA A 102 21.73 -3.17 -3.78
CA ALA A 102 22.20 -4.53 -3.57
C ALA A 102 21.73 -5.42 -4.72
N ASP A 103 22.34 -6.60 -4.89
CA ASP A 103 21.87 -7.57 -5.89
C ASP A 103 20.48 -8.11 -5.52
N LYS A 104 20.19 -8.24 -4.21
CA LYS A 104 18.88 -8.64 -3.70
C LYS A 104 18.62 -7.97 -2.35
N LEU A 105 17.44 -7.38 -2.23
CA LEU A 105 16.87 -6.91 -0.98
C LEU A 105 15.65 -7.75 -0.68
N VAL A 106 15.67 -8.49 0.44
CA VAL A 106 14.58 -9.35 0.87
C VAL A 106 14.01 -8.78 2.15
N ALA A 107 12.68 -8.68 2.23
CA ALA A 107 12.02 -8.18 3.43
C ALA A 107 10.77 -8.98 3.77
N GLU A 108 10.44 -8.96 5.06
CA GLU A 108 9.23 -9.54 5.64
C GLU A 108 8.75 -8.71 6.81
N ILE A 109 7.47 -8.89 7.18
CA ILE A 109 6.84 -8.23 8.32
C ILE A 109 6.26 -9.25 9.30
N ASP A 110 6.36 -8.95 10.61
CA ASP A 110 5.80 -9.74 11.69
C ASP A 110 5.20 -8.80 12.77
N PRO A 111 4.02 -9.11 13.36
CA PRO A 111 3.09 -10.19 12.98
C PRO A 111 2.37 -9.93 11.66
N ARG A 112 1.93 -11.01 11.00
CA ARG A 112 1.16 -10.95 9.74
C ARG A 112 -0.35 -10.79 9.93
N GLU A 113 -0.79 -10.76 11.18
CA GLU A 113 -2.18 -10.55 11.57
C GLU A 113 -2.26 -9.48 12.64
N ALA A 114 -3.32 -8.64 12.57
CA ALA A 114 -3.59 -7.61 13.54
C ALA A 114 -5.10 -7.46 13.76
N GLU A 115 -5.50 -6.99 14.93
CA GLU A 115 -6.88 -6.65 15.23
C GLU A 115 -7.27 -5.34 14.51
N ALA A 116 -8.50 -5.29 14.03
CA ALA A 116 -9.00 -4.17 13.23
C ALA A 116 -9.00 -2.85 14.01
N GLY A 117 -8.20 -1.88 13.58
CA GLY A 117 -8.12 -0.55 14.17
C GLY A 117 -7.42 -0.43 15.50
N GLU A 118 -6.98 -1.56 16.08
CA GLU A 118 -6.19 -1.56 17.30
C GLU A 118 -4.70 -1.30 17.02
N GLU A 119 -4.02 -0.68 17.98
CA GLU A 119 -2.59 -0.42 17.85
C GLU A 119 -1.80 -1.70 18.08
N ALA A 120 -1.04 -2.10 17.08
CA ALA A 120 -0.16 -3.26 17.12
C ALA A 120 1.31 -2.84 16.94
N ALA A 121 2.21 -3.61 17.54
CA ALA A 121 3.64 -3.50 17.31
C ALA A 121 4.03 -4.42 16.15
N PHE A 122 4.81 -3.89 15.21
CA PHE A 122 5.31 -4.61 14.04
C PHE A 122 6.83 -4.59 14.03
N ARG A 123 7.40 -5.64 13.48
CA ARG A 123 8.80 -5.72 13.12
C ARG A 123 8.90 -5.96 11.61
N LEU A 124 9.59 -5.08 10.92
CA LEU A 124 9.97 -5.27 9.53
C LEU A 124 11.43 -5.71 9.53
N ALA A 125 11.70 -6.90 9.00
CA ALA A 125 13.02 -7.47 8.82
C ALA A 125 13.45 -7.33 7.36
N LEU A 126 14.70 -6.93 7.12
CA LEU A 126 15.27 -6.77 5.79
C LEU A 126 16.68 -7.33 5.77
N GLU A 127 16.97 -8.19 4.80
CA GLU A 127 18.31 -8.69 4.50
C GLU A 127 18.80 -8.14 3.16
N MET A 128 20.01 -7.59 3.17
CA MET A 128 20.73 -7.16 1.98
C MET A 128 21.68 -8.26 1.53
N ARG A 129 21.38 -8.94 0.41
CA ARG A 129 22.13 -10.08 -0.09
C ARG A 129 22.94 -9.74 -1.33
N ALA A 130 24.13 -10.36 -1.42
CA ALA A 130 24.96 -10.38 -2.61
C ALA A 130 25.30 -8.99 -3.17
N VAL A 131 26.04 -8.22 -2.39
CA VAL A 131 26.63 -6.97 -2.88
C VAL A 131 27.76 -7.33 -3.87
N ARG A 132 27.60 -6.95 -5.14
CA ARG A 132 28.58 -7.23 -6.19
C ARG A 132 29.94 -6.63 -5.86
N GLU A 133 31.02 -7.39 -6.09
CA GLU A 133 32.39 -6.92 -5.78
C GLU A 133 32.80 -5.67 -6.55
N ASP A 134 32.36 -5.53 -7.78
CA ASP A 134 32.61 -4.38 -8.66
C ASP A 134 31.86 -3.11 -8.23
N TYR A 135 30.86 -3.22 -7.33
CA TYR A 135 30.08 -2.10 -6.80
C TYR A 135 30.34 -1.80 -5.31
N ARG A 136 31.34 -2.41 -4.69
CA ARG A 136 31.60 -2.30 -3.23
C ARG A 136 31.68 -0.88 -2.70
N THR A 137 32.12 0.09 -3.50
CA THR A 137 32.21 1.49 -3.10
C THR A 137 30.88 2.23 -3.24
N ASP A 138 29.97 1.70 -4.05
CA ASP A 138 28.71 2.35 -4.45
C ASP A 138 27.46 1.60 -3.94
N THR A 139 27.62 0.51 -3.20
CA THR A 139 26.52 -0.27 -2.66
C THR A 139 26.05 0.24 -1.29
N GLY A 140 24.86 -0.16 -0.87
CA GLY A 140 24.28 0.20 0.41
C GLY A 140 23.28 1.34 0.32
N PHE A 141 22.68 1.65 1.46
CA PHE A 141 21.62 2.66 1.58
C PHE A 141 21.75 3.45 2.90
N ARG A 142 21.14 4.62 2.91
CA ARG A 142 21.00 5.47 4.08
C ARG A 142 19.55 5.71 4.45
N PHE A 143 18.66 5.79 3.46
CA PHE A 143 17.26 6.13 3.67
C PHE A 143 16.40 4.89 3.52
N PHE A 144 15.38 4.80 4.37
CA PHE A 144 14.47 3.67 4.44
C PHE A 144 13.04 4.20 4.42
N ASP A 145 12.31 3.90 3.37
CA ASP A 145 10.94 4.35 3.15
C ASP A 145 9.99 3.14 3.25
N VAL A 146 8.90 3.29 3.97
CA VAL A 146 7.79 2.34 3.96
C VAL A 146 6.53 3.04 3.53
N THR A 147 5.87 2.49 2.51
CA THR A 147 4.56 2.96 2.05
C THR A 147 3.51 1.89 2.35
N THR A 148 2.42 2.30 2.99
CA THR A 148 1.34 1.41 3.40
C THR A 148 0.02 2.17 3.53
N ALA A 149 -1.11 1.43 3.48
CA ALA A 149 -2.43 1.95 3.83
C ALA A 149 -2.73 1.89 5.34
N ALA A 150 -1.84 1.28 6.15
CA ALA A 150 -1.96 1.27 7.61
C ALA A 150 -1.63 2.66 8.19
N GLU A 151 -2.30 3.04 9.27
CA GLU A 151 -1.96 4.24 10.06
C GLU A 151 -0.71 3.94 10.89
N ILE A 152 0.41 4.58 10.60
CA ILE A 152 1.63 4.45 11.39
C ILE A 152 1.62 5.47 12.52
N THR A 153 1.84 5.02 13.76
CA THR A 153 1.84 5.90 14.94
C THR A 153 3.26 6.29 15.37
N GLY A 154 4.28 5.55 14.97
CA GLY A 154 5.69 5.89 15.22
C GLY A 154 6.62 4.71 15.01
N VAL A 155 7.89 5.02 14.81
CA VAL A 155 8.98 4.04 14.76
C VAL A 155 9.73 4.08 16.09
N ASP A 156 9.84 2.93 16.73
CA ASP A 156 10.39 2.82 18.10
C ASP A 156 11.91 2.60 18.08
N SER A 157 12.41 1.75 17.18
CA SER A 157 13.84 1.46 17.08
C SER A 157 14.22 0.88 15.72
N VAL A 158 15.48 1.05 15.36
CA VAL A 158 16.12 0.43 14.21
C VAL A 158 17.39 -0.25 14.66
N LEU A 159 17.55 -1.53 14.28
CA LEU A 159 18.77 -2.29 14.51
C LEU A 159 19.39 -2.66 13.16
N VAL A 160 20.71 -2.63 13.10
CA VAL A 160 21.51 -3.17 11.98
C VAL A 160 22.47 -4.18 12.56
N ASP A 161 22.38 -5.42 12.13
CA ASP A 161 23.16 -6.56 12.66
C ASP A 161 23.03 -6.65 14.19
N ASP A 162 21.78 -6.55 14.71
CA ASP A 162 21.40 -6.54 16.13
C ASP A 162 21.96 -5.36 16.95
N VAL A 163 22.58 -4.37 16.31
CA VAL A 163 23.09 -3.17 16.96
C VAL A 163 22.15 -2.00 16.72
N PRO A 164 21.63 -1.35 17.80
CA PRO A 164 20.80 -0.15 17.65
C PRO A 164 21.52 0.97 16.92
N VAL A 165 20.82 1.60 15.96
CA VAL A 165 21.35 2.73 15.20
C VAL A 165 20.55 4.00 15.46
N ILE A 166 21.23 5.15 15.37
CA ILE A 166 20.58 6.45 15.46
C ILE A 166 19.89 6.74 14.13
N PHE A 167 18.66 7.21 14.19
CA PHE A 167 17.86 7.60 13.03
C PHE A 167 17.00 8.82 13.32
N THR A 168 16.54 9.49 12.28
CA THR A 168 15.41 10.43 12.34
C THR A 168 14.23 9.83 11.58
N GLN A 169 13.00 10.13 12.02
CA GLN A 169 11.79 9.61 11.39
C GLN A 169 10.88 10.76 10.97
N GLN A 170 10.19 10.54 9.86
CA GLN A 170 9.05 11.33 9.42
C GLN A 170 7.90 10.37 9.14
N VAL A 171 6.88 10.40 9.99
CA VAL A 171 5.65 9.63 9.79
C VAL A 171 4.69 10.46 8.93
N THR A 172 4.05 9.81 7.96
CA THR A 172 3.07 10.41 7.05
C THR A 172 1.77 9.61 7.06
N ASP A 173 0.74 10.11 6.38
CA ASP A 173 -0.54 9.39 6.24
C ASP A 173 -0.41 8.08 5.41
N THR A 174 0.70 7.91 4.69
CA THR A 174 0.94 6.76 3.80
C THR A 174 2.15 5.92 4.20
N GLY A 175 2.64 6.06 5.44
CA GLY A 175 3.79 5.29 5.93
C GLY A 175 4.81 6.12 6.69
N PHE A 176 6.10 5.80 6.53
CA PHE A 176 7.18 6.54 7.19
C PHE A 176 8.46 6.57 6.34
N HIS A 177 9.27 7.59 6.62
CA HIS A 177 10.63 7.77 6.10
C HIS A 177 11.62 7.78 7.27
N LEU A 178 12.75 7.06 7.12
CA LEU A 178 13.86 7.06 8.07
C LEU A 178 15.14 7.53 7.38
N ASP A 179 15.87 8.43 8.04
CA ASP A 179 17.25 8.76 7.72
C ASP A 179 18.16 8.10 8.77
N LEU A 180 18.90 7.09 8.37
CA LEU A 180 19.89 6.43 9.20
C LEU A 180 21.16 7.29 9.21
N TRP A 181 21.70 7.55 10.40
CA TRP A 181 22.88 8.42 10.55
C TRP A 181 24.10 7.94 9.77
N ARG A 182 24.14 6.67 9.41
CA ARG A 182 25.20 6.09 8.60
C ARG A 182 24.61 5.13 7.56
N ARG A 183 25.31 5.02 6.47
CA ARG A 183 25.00 4.11 5.38
C ARG A 183 25.21 2.65 5.80
N VAL A 184 24.27 1.79 5.46
CA VAL A 184 24.36 0.33 5.59
C VAL A 184 24.99 -0.21 4.31
N VAL A 185 26.16 -0.86 4.39
CA VAL A 185 26.97 -1.23 3.21
C VAL A 185 27.45 -2.67 3.18
N LEU A 186 27.28 -3.44 4.27
CA LEU A 186 27.84 -4.78 4.37
C LEU A 186 26.92 -5.81 3.69
N ASP A 187 27.54 -6.74 2.96
CA ASP A 187 26.82 -7.92 2.43
C ASP A 187 26.32 -8.77 3.59
N GLY A 188 25.06 -9.23 3.47
CA GLY A 188 24.38 -9.96 4.52
C GLY A 188 23.92 -9.12 5.70
N SER A 189 24.01 -7.77 5.61
CA SER A 189 23.47 -6.90 6.67
C SER A 189 21.99 -7.15 6.89
N PHE A 190 21.64 -7.34 8.16
CA PHE A 190 20.29 -7.59 8.62
C PHE A 190 19.74 -6.35 9.33
N VAL A 191 18.66 -5.79 8.81
CA VAL A 191 18.04 -4.57 9.35
C VAL A 191 16.68 -4.91 9.91
N GLN A 192 16.42 -4.47 11.15
CA GLN A 192 15.15 -4.63 11.83
C GLN A 192 14.59 -3.25 12.18
N VAL A 193 13.37 -2.99 11.75
CA VAL A 193 12.64 -1.76 12.08
C VAL A 193 11.44 -2.12 12.92
N TYR A 194 11.40 -1.64 14.16
CA TYR A 194 10.29 -1.83 15.10
C TYR A 194 9.43 -0.57 15.08
N PHE A 195 8.14 -0.72 14.82
CA PHE A 195 7.21 0.39 14.73
C PHE A 195 5.82 -0.02 15.20
N ARG A 196 4.96 0.97 15.40
CA ARG A 196 3.56 0.77 15.80
C ARG A 196 2.63 1.35 14.74
N GLY A 197 1.48 0.69 14.58
CA GLY A 197 0.47 1.11 13.64
C GLY A 197 -0.87 0.44 13.83
N ARG A 198 -1.86 0.83 13.02
CA ARG A 198 -3.22 0.27 12.98
C ARG A 198 -3.58 -0.11 11.58
N VAL A 199 -4.20 -1.26 11.44
CA VAL A 199 -4.64 -1.82 10.15
C VAL A 199 -6.15 -1.68 10.04
N PHE A 200 -6.64 -1.18 8.90
CA PHE A 200 -8.06 -0.92 8.66
C PHE A 200 -8.63 -1.67 7.45
N THR A 201 -7.78 -2.31 6.65
CA THR A 201 -8.16 -3.06 5.44
C THR A 201 -7.91 -4.55 5.64
N ASP A 202 -8.67 -5.40 4.93
CA ASP A 202 -8.55 -6.87 5.05
C ASP A 202 -7.11 -7.36 4.85
N ALA A 203 -6.36 -6.67 3.99
CA ALA A 203 -4.94 -6.88 3.75
C ALA A 203 -4.26 -5.52 3.53
N SER A 204 -3.24 -5.23 4.32
CA SER A 204 -2.41 -4.02 4.21
C SER A 204 -1.01 -4.42 3.80
N ARG A 205 -0.61 -3.98 2.61
CA ARG A 205 0.74 -4.18 2.09
C ARG A 205 1.68 -3.10 2.63
N PHE A 206 2.94 -3.49 2.85
CA PHE A 206 4.04 -2.61 3.27
C PHE A 206 5.12 -2.64 2.19
N ASP A 207 5.12 -1.65 1.32
CA ASP A 207 6.13 -1.52 0.27
C ASP A 207 7.37 -0.84 0.85
N VAL A 208 8.49 -1.55 0.83
CA VAL A 208 9.77 -1.10 1.39
C VAL A 208 10.68 -0.63 0.28
N ARG A 209 11.09 0.63 0.32
CA ARG A 209 12.03 1.23 -0.63
C ARG A 209 13.26 1.74 0.12
N LEU A 210 14.43 1.31 -0.32
CA LEU A 210 15.70 1.83 0.17
C LEU A 210 16.24 2.86 -0.80
N THR A 211 16.83 3.91 -0.27
CA THR A 211 17.36 5.03 -1.07
C THR A 211 18.73 5.45 -0.55
N ASP A 212 19.57 5.90 -1.46
CA ASP A 212 20.87 6.49 -1.15
C ASP A 212 21.17 7.65 -2.09
N ARG A 213 22.00 8.58 -1.65
CA ARG A 213 22.54 9.67 -2.47
C ARG A 213 23.98 9.40 -2.77
N ARG A 214 24.31 9.25 -4.04
CA ARG A 214 25.64 8.94 -4.54
C ARG A 214 26.26 10.15 -5.21
N PHE A 215 27.57 10.28 -5.05
CA PHE A 215 28.31 11.32 -5.73
C PHE A 215 28.68 10.86 -7.13
N SER A 216 28.24 11.59 -8.14
CA SER A 216 28.58 11.32 -9.53
C SER A 216 29.91 11.95 -9.94
N PRO A 217 30.63 11.38 -10.92
CA PRO A 217 31.96 11.92 -11.37
C PRO A 217 31.88 13.35 -11.89
N ASP A 218 30.73 13.85 -12.30
CA ASP A 218 30.51 15.22 -12.75
C ASP A 218 30.31 16.23 -11.61
N GLY A 219 30.36 15.77 -10.35
CA GLY A 219 30.19 16.59 -9.16
C GLY A 219 28.72 16.75 -8.71
N SER A 220 27.76 16.10 -9.36
CA SER A 220 26.35 16.07 -8.95
C SER A 220 26.08 14.95 -7.95
N PHE A 221 24.90 15.00 -7.29
CA PHE A 221 24.38 13.89 -6.51
C PHE A 221 23.30 13.18 -7.32
N GLU A 222 23.46 11.87 -7.45
CA GLU A 222 22.46 10.97 -8.00
C GLU A 222 21.72 10.28 -6.84
N GLU A 223 20.42 10.30 -6.87
CA GLU A 223 19.58 9.49 -5.96
C GLU A 223 19.35 8.13 -6.60
N VAL A 224 19.69 7.07 -5.87
CA VAL A 224 19.46 5.69 -6.29
C VAL A 224 18.51 5.05 -5.31
N SER A 225 17.54 4.30 -5.82
CA SER A 225 16.56 3.60 -4.99
C SER A 225 16.32 2.18 -5.48
N GLN A 226 15.90 1.32 -4.56
CA GLN A 226 15.57 -0.07 -4.86
C GLN A 226 14.48 -0.55 -3.90
N PHE A 227 13.46 -1.22 -4.43
CA PHE A 227 12.44 -1.87 -3.61
C PHE A 227 12.93 -3.22 -3.09
N ALA A 228 12.58 -3.53 -1.86
CA ALA A 228 12.73 -4.87 -1.33
C ALA A 228 11.67 -5.79 -1.94
N ILE A 229 12.03 -7.04 -2.14
CA ILE A 229 11.11 -8.12 -2.53
C ILE A 229 10.68 -8.91 -1.30
N GLU A 230 9.47 -9.44 -1.34
CA GLU A 230 9.00 -10.39 -0.34
C GLU A 230 9.88 -11.62 -0.32
N GLY A 231 10.15 -12.12 0.88
CA GLY A 231 10.91 -13.35 1.08
C GLY A 231 11.41 -13.47 2.51
N ASP A 232 11.83 -14.65 2.86
CA ASP A 232 12.40 -15.00 4.16
C ASP A 232 13.71 -14.20 4.37
N ALA A 233 13.61 -13.14 5.12
CA ALA A 233 14.73 -12.27 5.52
C ALA A 233 15.32 -12.70 6.87
N ASP A 234 14.50 -13.30 7.75
CA ASP A 234 14.90 -13.80 9.05
C ASP A 234 14.58 -15.30 9.17
N PRO A 235 15.58 -16.19 9.05
CA PRO A 235 15.36 -17.63 9.10
C PRO A 235 14.77 -18.14 10.44
N LEU A 236 14.67 -17.29 11.45
CA LEU A 236 14.05 -17.63 12.73
C LEU A 236 12.53 -17.37 12.73
N THR A 237 12.01 -16.67 11.73
CA THR A 237 10.57 -16.44 11.56
C THR A 237 10.01 -17.32 10.45
N ILE A 238 8.75 -17.70 10.58
CA ILE A 238 8.02 -18.38 9.50
C ILE A 238 7.24 -17.32 8.77
N GLY A 239 7.74 -16.86 7.62
CA GLY A 239 7.13 -15.75 6.91
C GLY A 239 7.68 -15.56 5.51
N GLY A 240 7.92 -14.32 5.16
CA GLY A 240 8.40 -13.89 3.85
C GLY A 240 7.39 -13.01 3.11
N GLU A 241 6.35 -12.56 3.79
CA GLU A 241 5.33 -11.66 3.23
C GLU A 241 5.53 -10.24 3.75
N LEU A 242 5.17 -9.25 2.94
CA LEU A 242 5.08 -7.82 3.30
C LEU A 242 3.62 -7.37 3.40
N GLU A 243 2.77 -8.25 3.89
CA GLU A 243 1.33 -8.02 4.03
C GLU A 243 0.85 -8.39 5.44
N VAL A 244 0.05 -7.51 6.03
CA VAL A 244 -0.63 -7.74 7.32
C VAL A 244 -2.12 -7.84 7.07
N ARG A 245 -2.75 -8.88 7.60
CA ARG A 245 -4.19 -9.17 7.48
C ARG A 245 -4.92 -8.90 8.78
N LEU A 246 -6.21 -8.59 8.67
CA LEU A 246 -7.07 -8.50 9.85
C LEU A 246 -7.39 -9.91 10.35
N THR A 247 -7.22 -10.14 11.66
CA THR A 247 -7.51 -11.41 12.36
C THR A 247 -8.97 -11.85 12.14
N GLU A 248 -9.93 -10.90 12.19
CA GLU A 248 -11.36 -11.14 11.99
C GLU A 248 -11.88 -10.52 10.67
N GLY A 249 -11.07 -10.54 9.62
CA GLY A 249 -11.32 -9.79 8.39
C GLY A 249 -12.75 -9.87 7.85
N GLN A 250 -13.39 -11.05 7.80
CA GLN A 250 -14.76 -11.18 7.29
C GLN A 250 -15.83 -10.60 8.25
N ASN A 251 -15.58 -10.62 9.54
CA ASN A 251 -16.54 -10.18 10.57
C ASN A 251 -16.44 -8.68 10.90
N THR A 252 -15.35 -8.02 10.53
CA THR A 252 -15.18 -6.58 10.76
C THR A 252 -16.20 -5.78 9.95
N PRO A 253 -17.04 -4.93 10.56
CA PRO A 253 -18.04 -4.13 9.84
C PRO A 253 -17.36 -2.98 9.08
N VAL A 254 -17.95 -2.53 7.96
CA VAL A 254 -17.44 -1.38 7.20
C VAL A 254 -17.43 -0.09 8.01
N ILE A 255 -18.46 0.12 8.85
CA ILE A 255 -18.50 1.22 9.82
C ILE A 255 -18.36 0.59 11.21
N GLY A 256 -17.26 0.88 11.86
CA GLY A 256 -17.00 0.52 13.25
C GLY A 256 -17.82 1.36 14.23
N ASP A 257 -17.31 1.53 15.43
CA ASP A 257 -17.98 2.32 16.44
C ASP A 257 -18.20 3.76 15.94
N ALA A 258 -19.46 4.17 15.95
CA ALA A 258 -19.90 5.52 15.64
C ALA A 258 -20.66 6.05 16.86
N VAL A 259 -19.90 6.27 17.95
CA VAL A 259 -20.44 6.69 19.25
C VAL A 259 -20.02 8.15 19.50
N PRO A 260 -20.97 9.07 19.72
CA PRO A 260 -20.61 10.46 19.95
C PRO A 260 -19.86 10.66 21.28
N VAL A 261 -19.00 11.66 21.32
CA VAL A 261 -18.26 12.05 22.54
C VAL A 261 -19.24 12.41 23.67
N THR A 262 -20.32 13.10 23.30
CA THR A 262 -21.45 13.40 24.22
C THR A 262 -22.76 13.14 23.51
N MET A 263 -23.75 12.60 24.23
CA MET A 263 -25.10 12.39 23.70
C MET A 263 -26.01 13.62 23.89
N VAL A 264 -25.55 14.61 24.67
CA VAL A 264 -26.28 15.87 24.92
C VAL A 264 -25.37 17.03 24.57
N MET A 265 -25.83 17.88 23.68
CA MET A 265 -25.14 19.13 23.35
C MET A 265 -25.93 20.34 23.87
N THR A 266 -25.16 21.35 24.29
CA THR A 266 -25.68 22.62 24.84
C THR A 266 -25.07 23.79 24.11
N PRO A 267 -25.50 24.09 22.86
CA PRO A 267 -24.84 25.09 22.01
C PRO A 267 -25.13 26.53 22.43
N ASN A 268 -24.75 26.88 23.66
CA ASN A 268 -24.95 28.18 24.27
C ASN A 268 -23.73 29.13 24.14
N GLY A 269 -22.55 28.58 23.75
CA GLY A 269 -21.31 29.34 23.54
C GLY A 269 -20.43 29.47 24.79
N ASP A 270 -20.66 28.63 25.81
CA ASP A 270 -19.84 28.60 27.04
C ASP A 270 -18.57 27.73 26.92
N GLY A 271 -18.39 27.03 25.81
CA GLY A 271 -17.26 26.14 25.54
C GLY A 271 -17.47 24.72 26.06
N VAL A 272 -18.62 24.40 26.65
CA VAL A 272 -18.91 23.05 27.19
C VAL A 272 -20.06 22.42 26.42
N ASN A 273 -19.77 21.30 25.74
CA ASN A 273 -20.75 20.57 24.92
C ASN A 273 -21.46 21.42 23.83
N ASP A 274 -20.83 22.50 23.38
CA ASP A 274 -21.37 23.39 22.34
C ASP A 274 -21.53 22.71 20.98
N VAL A 275 -20.80 21.61 20.77
CA VAL A 275 -20.78 20.88 19.51
C VAL A 275 -20.99 19.39 19.72
N PHE A 276 -21.71 18.78 18.81
CA PHE A 276 -21.80 17.32 18.69
C PHE A 276 -20.57 16.83 17.94
N THR A 277 -19.76 15.99 18.59
CA THR A 277 -18.56 15.39 17.98
C THR A 277 -18.77 13.88 17.86
N LEU A 278 -18.72 13.40 16.62
CA LEU A 278 -18.92 11.99 16.27
C LEU A 278 -17.63 11.40 15.70
N PRO A 279 -16.83 10.69 16.52
CA PRO A 279 -15.78 9.82 16.01
C PRO A 279 -16.40 8.54 15.45
N PHE A 280 -15.82 8.02 14.37
CA PHE A 280 -16.15 6.72 13.80
C PHE A 280 -14.96 6.19 13.02
N THR A 281 -14.92 4.87 12.83
CA THR A 281 -13.85 4.20 12.07
C THR A 281 -14.46 3.55 10.84
N LEU A 282 -13.74 3.67 9.71
CA LEU A 282 -14.07 3.01 8.45
C LEU A 282 -13.07 1.88 8.21
N PHE A 283 -13.60 0.72 7.85
CA PHE A 283 -12.82 -0.45 7.53
C PHE A 283 -13.09 -0.93 6.11
N LYS A 284 -12.14 -1.69 5.53
CA LYS A 284 -12.29 -2.45 4.28
C LYS A 284 -12.60 -1.61 3.03
N LEU A 285 -12.34 -0.32 3.06
CA LEU A 285 -12.42 0.48 1.85
C LEU A 285 -11.12 0.31 1.08
N THR A 286 -11.21 -0.21 -0.14
CA THR A 286 -10.06 -0.41 -1.03
C THR A 286 -9.63 0.89 -1.71
N ARG A 287 -10.51 1.90 -1.68
CA ARG A 287 -10.33 3.25 -2.19
C ARG A 287 -11.19 4.23 -1.39
N GLU A 288 -10.99 5.51 -1.61
CA GLU A 288 -11.89 6.52 -1.06
C GLU A 288 -13.33 6.30 -1.51
N ALA A 289 -14.25 6.36 -0.54
CA ALA A 289 -15.67 6.19 -0.76
C ALA A 289 -16.48 7.43 -0.30
N PRO A 290 -17.67 7.68 -0.88
CA PRO A 290 -18.58 8.70 -0.41
C PRO A 290 -19.08 8.41 1.01
N VAL A 291 -18.84 9.33 1.93
CA VAL A 291 -19.28 9.26 3.33
C VAL A 291 -20.19 10.42 3.64
N PHE A 292 -21.35 10.12 4.18
CA PHE A 292 -22.35 11.10 4.58
C PHE A 292 -22.57 11.03 6.09
N VAL A 293 -22.55 12.17 6.76
CA VAL A 293 -23.05 12.30 8.13
C VAL A 293 -24.24 13.25 8.11
N GLU A 294 -25.40 12.73 8.47
CA GLU A 294 -26.68 13.37 8.29
C GLU A 294 -27.38 13.48 9.64
N ILE A 295 -28.00 14.62 9.90
CA ILE A 295 -28.82 14.86 11.09
C ILE A 295 -30.27 15.03 10.65
N PHE A 296 -31.19 14.36 11.35
CA PHE A 296 -32.61 14.39 11.11
C PHE A 296 -33.38 14.73 12.39
N SER A 297 -34.55 15.34 12.25
CA SER A 297 -35.51 15.42 13.35
C SER A 297 -36.10 14.02 13.62
N LEU A 298 -36.73 13.82 14.76
CA LEU A 298 -37.48 12.56 15.05
C LEU A 298 -38.57 12.25 14.04
N ALA A 299 -39.12 13.25 13.36
CA ALA A 299 -40.08 13.08 12.28
C ALA A 299 -39.44 12.68 10.94
N GLY A 300 -38.11 12.48 10.89
CA GLY A 300 -37.37 12.11 9.69
C GLY A 300 -37.04 13.26 8.74
N ALA A 301 -37.36 14.51 9.11
CA ALA A 301 -37.02 15.67 8.28
C ALA A 301 -35.48 15.94 8.37
N PRO A 302 -34.80 16.18 7.22
CA PRO A 302 -33.36 16.45 7.21
C PRO A 302 -33.07 17.82 7.83
N VAL A 303 -32.08 17.88 8.69
CA VAL A 303 -31.61 19.08 9.40
C VAL A 303 -30.28 19.58 8.86
N ARG A 304 -29.32 18.65 8.76
CA ARG A 304 -27.96 18.92 8.28
C ARG A 304 -27.40 17.71 7.54
N ARG A 305 -26.61 17.95 6.51
CA ARG A 305 -25.87 16.90 5.79
C ARG A 305 -24.44 17.33 5.59
N GLY A 306 -23.51 16.51 6.02
CA GLY A 306 -22.08 16.57 5.71
C GLY A 306 -21.72 15.49 4.68
N PHE A 307 -20.77 15.81 3.82
CA PHE A 307 -20.25 14.92 2.80
C PHE A 307 -18.72 14.97 2.77
N SER A 308 -18.08 13.82 2.54
CA SER A 308 -16.65 13.73 2.24
C SER A 308 -16.35 12.48 1.42
N GLN A 309 -15.26 12.52 0.67
CA GLN A 309 -14.57 11.32 0.24
C GLN A 309 -13.64 10.90 1.37
N SER A 310 -13.67 9.64 1.75
CA SER A 310 -12.86 9.14 2.89
C SER A 310 -12.36 7.72 2.61
N SER A 311 -11.11 7.46 3.00
CA SER A 311 -10.49 6.13 3.00
C SER A 311 -10.81 5.37 4.30
N SER A 312 -10.37 4.12 4.39
CA SER A 312 -10.33 3.40 5.67
C SER A 312 -9.48 4.15 6.68
N GLY A 313 -9.86 4.07 7.97
CA GLY A 313 -9.19 4.80 9.04
C GLY A 313 -10.16 5.46 10.01
N ARG A 314 -9.61 6.27 10.91
CA ARG A 314 -10.37 6.99 11.94
C ARG A 314 -10.80 8.35 11.44
N HIS A 315 -12.07 8.67 11.67
CA HIS A 315 -12.69 9.93 11.24
C HIS A 315 -13.41 10.59 12.38
N VAL A 316 -13.53 11.93 12.31
CA VAL A 316 -14.33 12.73 13.23
C VAL A 316 -15.20 13.69 12.44
N ARG A 317 -16.46 13.81 12.83
CA ARG A 317 -17.37 14.83 12.29
C ARG A 317 -17.96 15.64 13.43
N VAL A 318 -18.17 16.91 13.15
CA VAL A 318 -18.68 17.86 14.13
C VAL A 318 -19.94 18.54 13.58
N TRP A 319 -20.94 18.72 14.44
CA TRP A 319 -22.14 19.49 14.18
C TRP A 319 -22.35 20.50 15.29
N ASP A 320 -22.61 21.76 14.92
CA ASP A 320 -22.75 22.93 15.79
C ASP A 320 -24.20 23.24 16.20
N GLY A 321 -25.12 22.30 15.98
CA GLY A 321 -26.56 22.53 16.28
C GLY A 321 -27.26 23.46 15.30
N THR A 322 -26.70 23.69 14.10
CA THR A 322 -27.34 24.51 13.08
C THR A 322 -27.97 23.67 11.95
N ARG A 323 -29.03 24.21 11.34
CA ARG A 323 -29.63 23.74 10.09
C ARG A 323 -28.73 24.08 8.89
N ALA A 324 -29.06 23.57 7.73
CA ALA A 324 -28.39 23.97 6.48
C ALA A 324 -28.53 25.47 6.17
N SER A 325 -29.58 26.14 6.67
CA SER A 325 -29.78 27.57 6.54
C SER A 325 -28.91 28.43 7.49
N GLY A 326 -28.15 27.79 8.40
CA GLY A 326 -27.41 28.48 9.46
C GLY A 326 -28.23 28.79 10.73
N ALA A 327 -29.56 28.59 10.71
CA ALA A 327 -30.40 28.80 11.89
C ALA A 327 -30.17 27.68 12.93
N ARG A 328 -30.16 28.03 14.22
CA ARG A 328 -30.10 27.05 15.31
C ARG A 328 -31.34 26.13 15.26
N VAL A 329 -31.13 24.89 15.65
CA VAL A 329 -32.22 23.92 15.79
C VAL A 329 -32.97 24.19 17.11
N GLU A 330 -34.19 23.71 17.24
CA GLU A 330 -34.94 23.76 18.48
C GLU A 330 -34.41 22.72 19.48
N PRO A 331 -34.55 22.94 20.80
CA PRO A 331 -34.28 21.92 21.79
C PRO A 331 -35.07 20.63 21.49
N GLY A 332 -34.42 19.50 21.63
CA GLY A 332 -35.08 18.20 21.33
C GLY A 332 -34.10 17.09 21.00
N VAL A 333 -34.65 15.95 20.62
CA VAL A 333 -33.90 14.78 20.22
C VAL A 333 -33.80 14.72 18.70
N TYR A 334 -32.60 14.43 18.20
CA TYR A 334 -32.27 14.32 16.79
C TYR A 334 -31.65 12.95 16.52
N LEU A 335 -31.84 12.45 15.30
CA LEU A 335 -31.17 11.25 14.80
C LEU A 335 -29.94 11.68 14.02
N TYR A 336 -28.80 11.02 14.26
CA TYR A 336 -27.67 11.09 13.34
C TYR A 336 -27.54 9.78 12.57
N ARG A 337 -27.06 9.87 11.32
CA ARG A 337 -26.76 8.73 10.47
C ARG A 337 -25.39 8.92 9.83
N VAL A 338 -24.50 7.95 10.04
CA VAL A 338 -23.28 7.77 9.22
C VAL A 338 -23.58 6.78 8.13
N ARG A 339 -23.39 7.16 6.88
CA ARG A 339 -23.67 6.34 5.71
C ARG A 339 -22.46 6.34 4.79
N VAL A 340 -22.07 5.16 4.31
CA VAL A 340 -20.94 4.93 3.42
C VAL A 340 -21.42 4.18 2.18
N GLU A 341 -21.03 4.67 1.01
CA GLU A 341 -21.25 4.00 -0.27
C GLU A 341 -19.98 3.20 -0.63
N ALA A 342 -19.84 2.02 -0.01
CA ALA A 342 -18.73 1.11 -0.23
C ALA A 342 -18.91 0.27 -1.50
N ASP A 343 -17.84 -0.34 -2.01
CA ASP A 343 -17.90 -1.22 -3.19
C ASP A 343 -18.86 -2.40 -3.03
N ALA A 344 -19.03 -2.90 -1.78
CA ALA A 344 -19.99 -3.96 -1.44
C ALA A 344 -21.43 -3.49 -1.27
N GLY A 345 -21.71 -2.19 -1.44
CA GLY A 345 -23.03 -1.58 -1.27
C GLY A 345 -23.06 -0.51 -0.18
N GLU A 346 -24.26 0.05 0.04
CA GLU A 346 -24.48 1.08 1.05
C GLU A 346 -24.57 0.47 2.46
N VAL A 347 -23.82 1.02 3.41
CA VAL A 347 -23.84 0.65 4.82
C VAL A 347 -24.12 1.90 5.65
N ALA A 348 -24.95 1.77 6.70
CA ALA A 348 -25.26 2.88 7.59
C ALA A 348 -25.28 2.49 9.08
N ARG A 349 -24.93 3.47 9.94
CA ARG A 349 -25.10 3.44 11.39
C ARG A 349 -25.94 4.64 11.81
N VAL A 350 -26.85 4.40 12.75
CA VAL A 350 -27.79 5.44 13.25
C VAL A 350 -27.70 5.50 14.76
N GLY A 351 -27.80 6.69 15.28
CA GLY A 351 -27.90 6.94 16.73
C GLY A 351 -28.65 8.23 17.01
N ILE A 352 -28.64 8.65 18.28
CA ILE A 352 -29.39 9.83 18.75
C ILE A 352 -28.46 10.84 19.39
N VAL A 353 -28.84 12.12 19.31
CA VAL A 353 -28.25 13.22 20.05
C VAL A 353 -29.35 14.15 20.56
N SER A 354 -29.22 14.63 21.78
CA SER A 354 -30.14 15.61 22.38
C SER A 354 -29.54 16.99 22.35
N VAL A 355 -30.35 17.99 21.99
CA VAL A 355 -29.99 19.42 22.05
C VAL A 355 -30.78 20.08 23.16
N VAL A 356 -30.08 20.78 24.05
CA VAL A 356 -30.65 21.51 25.20
C VAL A 356 -29.99 22.89 25.23
N TYR A 357 -30.76 23.93 25.59
CA TYR A 357 -30.25 25.30 25.75
C TYR A 357 -30.37 25.77 27.19
#